data_4a10e876c488e7fd9009f3ac1e88d739
#
_entry.id   4a10e876c488e7fd9009f3ac1e88d739
#
_cell.length_a   1.000
_cell.length_b   1.000
_cell.length_c   1.000
_cell.angle_alpha   90.00
_cell.angle_beta   90.00
_cell.angle_gamma   90.00
#
_symmetry.space_group_name_H-M   'P 1'
#
loop_
_entity.id
_entity.type
_entity.pdbx_description
1 polymer ?
#
loop_
_entity_poly.entity_id
_entity_poly.type
_entity_poly.pdbx_seq_one_letter_code
_entity_poly.pdbx_strand_id
1 'polypeptide(L)'
;MTVPETKGASADLIVVGAGILGLAVAREWLKRHPDLRVLVLEKEARIAAHQTGHNSGVIHAGIYYAPGSLKARLCTAGRRELTAYCDEKEIPY
;
A
#
# COMPACT_ATOMS: atom_id res chain seq x y z
N MET A 1 10.00 -14.38 15.89
CA MET A 1 8.96 -14.53 14.83
C MET A 1 9.13 -15.87 14.14
N THR A 2 8.05 -16.58 14.03
CA THR A 2 8.05 -17.82 13.25
C THR A 2 7.86 -17.47 11.78
N VAL A 3 8.81 -17.81 10.93
CA VAL A 3 8.66 -17.66 9.49
C VAL A 3 7.70 -18.75 9.02
N PRO A 4 6.59 -18.40 8.32
CA PRO A 4 5.71 -19.41 7.77
C PRO A 4 6.49 -20.34 6.85
N GLU A 5 6.24 -21.62 6.95
CA GLU A 5 6.82 -22.56 6.03
C GLU A 5 6.18 -22.39 4.67
N THR A 6 6.97 -21.96 3.68
CA THR A 6 6.50 -21.75 2.32
C THR A 6 6.84 -22.89 1.38
N LYS A 7 7.43 -23.96 1.92
CA LYS A 7 7.82 -25.14 1.12
C LYS A 7 6.60 -25.75 0.45
N GLY A 8 6.61 -25.80 -0.86
CA GLY A 8 5.48 -26.28 -1.65
C GLY A 8 4.37 -25.27 -1.89
N ALA A 9 4.45 -24.08 -1.27
CA ALA A 9 3.52 -23.00 -1.56
C ALA A 9 3.84 -22.37 -2.92
N SER A 10 2.82 -22.00 -3.66
CA SER A 10 2.96 -21.22 -4.89
C SER A 10 2.15 -19.95 -4.79
N ALA A 11 2.67 -18.87 -5.34
CA ALA A 11 2.00 -17.58 -5.41
C ALA A 11 1.99 -17.09 -6.86
N ASP A 12 0.93 -16.38 -7.22
CA ASP A 12 0.82 -15.75 -8.54
C ASP A 12 1.49 -14.37 -8.53
N LEU A 13 1.52 -13.72 -7.35
CA LEU A 13 2.20 -12.45 -7.13
C LEU A 13 2.93 -12.49 -5.79
N ILE A 14 4.18 -12.04 -5.80
CA ILE A 14 4.95 -11.83 -4.59
C ILE A 14 5.21 -10.33 -4.44
N VAL A 15 4.82 -9.78 -3.29
CA VAL A 15 5.09 -8.38 -2.93
C VAL A 15 6.18 -8.38 -1.86
N VAL A 16 7.28 -7.69 -2.14
CA VAL A 16 8.39 -7.58 -1.19
C VAL A 16 8.24 -6.27 -0.43
N GLY A 17 8.02 -6.38 0.87
CA GLY A 17 7.81 -5.26 1.75
C GLY A 17 6.34 -5.08 2.15
N ALA A 18 6.07 -5.02 3.44
CA ALA A 18 4.75 -4.85 4.04
C ALA A 18 4.58 -3.46 4.67
N GLY A 19 5.09 -2.44 4.01
CA GLY A 19 4.73 -1.05 4.26
C GLY A 19 3.44 -0.70 3.52
N ILE A 20 3.02 0.56 3.62
CA ILE A 20 1.76 1.01 3.01
C ILE A 20 1.74 0.79 1.50
N LEU A 21 2.86 1.00 0.81
CA LEU A 21 2.91 0.82 -0.65
C LEU A 21 2.72 -0.64 -1.05
N GLY A 22 3.45 -1.55 -0.40
CA GLY A 22 3.33 -2.98 -0.68
C GLY A 22 1.94 -3.50 -0.37
N LEU A 23 1.38 -3.13 0.78
CA LEU A 23 0.04 -3.56 1.17
C LEU A 23 -1.04 -2.96 0.25
N ALA A 24 -0.89 -1.71 -0.18
CA ALA A 24 -1.84 -1.09 -1.11
C ALA A 24 -1.82 -1.77 -2.48
N VAL A 25 -0.63 -2.11 -2.98
CA VAL A 25 -0.49 -2.85 -4.25
C VAL A 25 -1.14 -4.23 -4.14
N ALA A 26 -0.85 -4.97 -3.08
CA ALA A 26 -1.42 -6.30 -2.85
C ALA A 26 -2.96 -6.23 -2.78
N ARG A 27 -3.48 -5.25 -2.04
CA ARG A 27 -4.92 -5.03 -1.91
C ARG A 27 -5.58 -4.75 -3.25
N GLU A 28 -5.01 -3.80 -4.02
CA GLU A 28 -5.56 -3.42 -5.31
C GLU A 28 -5.51 -4.58 -6.31
N TRP A 29 -4.44 -5.36 -6.27
CA TRP A 29 -4.32 -6.53 -7.12
C TRP A 29 -5.39 -7.58 -6.83
N LEU A 30 -5.64 -7.85 -5.55
CA LEU A 30 -6.68 -8.80 -5.12
C LEU A 30 -8.10 -8.30 -5.44
N LYS A 31 -8.33 -6.99 -5.39
CA LYS A 31 -9.62 -6.41 -5.81
C LYS A 31 -9.89 -6.66 -7.29
N ARG A 32 -8.85 -6.53 -8.12
CA ARG A 32 -8.97 -6.73 -9.57
C ARG A 32 -8.93 -8.21 -9.98
N HIS A 33 -8.26 -9.02 -9.20
CA HIS A 33 -8.03 -10.44 -9.48
C HIS A 33 -8.25 -11.27 -8.21
N PRO A 34 -9.54 -11.49 -7.81
CA PRO A 34 -9.83 -12.13 -6.52
C PRO A 34 -9.33 -13.57 -6.37
N ASP A 35 -9.07 -14.26 -7.48
CA ASP A 35 -8.64 -15.65 -7.48
C ASP A 35 -7.12 -15.82 -7.38
N LEU A 36 -6.37 -14.71 -7.41
CA LEU A 36 -4.92 -14.77 -7.31
C LEU A 36 -4.46 -15.06 -5.89
N ARG A 37 -3.37 -15.79 -5.82
CA ARG A 37 -2.65 -16.04 -4.56
C ARG A 37 -1.53 -15.01 -4.46
N VAL A 38 -1.63 -14.14 -3.45
CA VAL A 38 -0.65 -13.08 -3.21
C VAL A 38 0.13 -13.42 -1.94
N LEU A 39 1.45 -13.37 -2.04
CA LEU A 39 2.34 -13.53 -0.91
C LEU A 39 3.07 -12.22 -0.66
N VAL A 40 2.99 -11.72 0.57
CA VAL A 40 3.72 -10.53 0.99
C VAL A 40 4.88 -10.97 1.89
N LEU A 41 6.08 -10.58 1.52
CA LEU A 41 7.30 -10.89 2.26
C LEU A 41 7.77 -9.64 3.01
N GLU A 42 7.96 -9.75 4.31
CA GLU A 42 8.44 -8.67 5.17
C GLU A 42 9.63 -9.14 5.99
N LYS A 43 10.72 -8.35 5.97
CA LYS A 43 11.94 -8.68 6.74
C LYS A 43 11.79 -8.49 8.24
N GLU A 44 10.86 -7.64 8.68
CA GLU A 44 10.63 -7.37 10.08
C GLU A 44 9.54 -8.30 10.65
N ALA A 45 9.45 -8.34 11.98
CA ALA A 45 8.46 -9.17 12.67
C ALA A 45 7.03 -8.61 12.58
N ARG A 46 6.88 -7.38 12.09
CA ARG A 46 5.58 -6.72 11.97
C ARG A 46 5.49 -5.91 10.67
N ILE A 47 4.28 -5.63 10.23
CA ILE A 47 4.05 -4.74 9.09
C ILE A 47 4.33 -3.29 9.46
N ALA A 48 4.58 -2.45 8.46
CA ALA A 48 4.71 -1.00 8.60
C ALA A 48 5.78 -0.57 9.63
N ALA A 49 6.85 -1.33 9.76
CA ALA A 49 7.87 -1.10 10.80
C ALA A 49 8.80 0.09 10.50
N HIS A 50 8.85 0.55 9.26
CA HIS A 50 9.77 1.60 8.81
C HIS A 50 9.02 2.90 8.45
N GLN A 51 9.18 3.40 7.22
CA GLN A 51 8.70 4.71 6.80
C GLN A 51 7.19 4.93 6.95
N THR A 52 6.39 3.88 6.83
CA THR A 52 4.94 4.01 6.98
C THR A 52 4.51 4.57 8.33
N GLY A 53 5.21 4.19 9.39
CA GLY A 53 4.97 4.70 10.74
C GLY A 53 5.86 5.88 11.14
N HIS A 54 6.77 6.33 10.28
CA HIS A 54 7.81 7.31 10.61
C HIS A 54 7.95 8.39 9.54
N ASN A 55 6.82 8.97 9.12
CA ASN A 55 6.77 10.06 8.16
C ASN A 55 5.93 11.22 8.70
N SER A 56 5.72 12.25 7.89
CA SER A 56 4.98 13.44 8.32
C SER A 56 3.50 13.20 8.66
N GLY A 57 2.94 12.08 8.19
CA GLY A 57 1.52 11.77 8.39
C GLY A 57 0.58 12.72 7.65
N VAL A 58 1.07 13.46 6.67
CA VAL A 58 0.30 14.47 5.95
C VAL A 58 -0.17 13.93 4.59
N ILE A 59 -1.45 14.09 4.30
CA ILE A 59 -1.99 13.85 2.97
C ILE A 59 -1.72 15.11 2.14
N HIS A 60 -0.69 15.04 1.28
CA HIS A 60 -0.23 16.19 0.52
C HIS A 60 -1.20 16.58 -0.59
N ALA A 61 -1.41 17.89 -0.78
CA ALA A 61 -2.27 18.42 -1.84
C ALA A 61 -1.62 18.42 -3.23
N GLY A 62 -0.29 18.25 -3.28
CA GLY A 62 0.44 18.24 -4.55
C GLY A 62 0.67 19.62 -5.18
N ILE A 63 0.53 20.69 -4.41
CA ILE A 63 0.63 22.07 -4.90
C ILE A 63 2.02 22.44 -5.43
N TYR A 64 3.05 21.69 -5.04
CA TYR A 64 4.42 21.91 -5.48
C TYR A 64 4.76 21.22 -6.79
N TYR A 65 3.85 20.41 -7.35
CA TYR A 65 4.10 19.68 -8.57
C TYR A 65 3.64 20.47 -9.77
N ALA A 66 4.39 20.36 -10.87
CA ALA A 66 4.03 21.02 -12.11
C ALA A 66 2.64 20.58 -12.58
N PRO A 67 1.73 21.52 -12.93
CA PRO A 67 0.40 21.17 -13.42
C PRO A 67 0.47 20.22 -14.62
N GLY A 68 -0.38 19.19 -14.63
CA GLY A 68 -0.43 18.19 -15.69
C GLY A 68 0.68 17.15 -15.66
N SER A 69 1.66 17.27 -14.75
CA SER A 69 2.70 16.24 -14.57
C SER A 69 2.11 14.94 -14.04
N LEU A 70 2.83 13.84 -14.24
CA LEU A 70 2.42 12.54 -13.69
C LEU A 70 2.34 12.59 -12.15
N LYS A 71 3.29 13.25 -11.50
CA LYS A 71 3.27 13.46 -10.05
C LYS A 71 2.01 14.19 -9.59
N ALA A 72 1.64 15.29 -10.26
CA ALA A 72 0.44 16.06 -9.93
C ALA A 72 -0.82 15.22 -10.08
N ARG A 73 -0.93 14.50 -11.20
CA ARG A 73 -2.10 13.63 -11.47
C ARG A 73 -2.23 12.50 -10.47
N LEU A 74 -1.13 11.80 -10.18
CA LEU A 74 -1.14 10.68 -9.23
C LEU A 74 -1.38 11.17 -7.80
N CYS A 75 -0.82 12.32 -7.42
CA CYS A 75 -1.07 12.91 -6.10
C CYS A 75 -2.55 13.26 -5.91
N THR A 76 -3.17 13.88 -6.92
CA THR A 76 -4.59 14.24 -6.87
C THR A 76 -5.49 13.00 -6.80
N ALA A 77 -5.24 12.02 -7.65
CA ALA A 77 -6.00 10.78 -7.66
C ALA A 77 -5.81 10.01 -6.33
N GLY A 78 -4.59 9.86 -5.88
CA GLY A 78 -4.27 9.16 -4.64
C GLY A 78 -4.88 9.82 -3.42
N ARG A 79 -4.89 11.15 -3.35
CA ARG A 79 -5.54 11.88 -2.26
C ARG A 79 -7.04 11.60 -2.21
N ARG A 80 -7.70 11.62 -3.36
CA ARG A 80 -9.14 11.31 -3.44
C ARG A 80 -9.44 9.90 -2.98
N GLU A 81 -8.67 8.94 -3.47
CA GLU A 81 -8.85 7.54 -3.10
C GLU A 81 -8.56 7.28 -1.63
N LEU A 82 -7.50 7.89 -1.11
CA LEU A 82 -7.12 7.72 0.30
C LEU A 82 -8.15 8.32 1.24
N THR A 83 -8.62 9.54 0.96
CA THR A 83 -9.63 10.17 1.80
C THR A 83 -10.97 9.43 1.72
N ALA A 84 -11.37 8.95 0.54
CA ALA A 84 -12.55 8.13 0.39
C ALA A 84 -12.43 6.81 1.17
N TYR A 85 -11.26 6.18 1.14
CA TYR A 85 -10.99 4.98 1.92
C TYR A 85 -11.08 5.26 3.43
N CYS A 86 -10.48 6.35 3.89
CA CYS A 86 -10.53 6.73 5.29
C CYS A 86 -11.97 7.01 5.75
N ASP A 87 -12.76 7.70 4.91
CA ASP A 87 -14.17 7.97 5.21
C ASP A 87 -14.98 6.67 5.29
N GLU A 88 -14.78 5.76 4.33
CA GLU A 88 -15.46 4.47 4.32
C GLU A 88 -15.13 3.63 5.56
N LYS A 89 -13.87 3.65 5.99
CA LYS A 89 -13.37 2.85 7.12
C LYS A 89 -13.42 3.60 8.45
N GLU A 90 -13.93 4.82 8.47
CA GLU A 90 -13.99 5.66 9.67
C GLU A 90 -12.61 5.89 10.29
N ILE A 91 -11.60 6.08 9.45
CA ILE A 91 -10.23 6.41 9.85
C ILE A 91 -10.07 7.93 9.82
N PRO A 92 -9.73 8.57 10.96
CA PRO A 92 -9.52 10.01 10.99
C PRO A 92 -8.27 10.42 10.20
N TYR A 93 -8.30 11.60 9.57
CA TYR A 93 -7.17 12.17 8.83
C TYR A 93 -7.16 13.70 8.93
#